data_0f6bf046060b2dd1db87a2b2b5db9fa6
#
_entry.id   0f6bf046060b2dd1db87a2b2b5db9fa6
#
_cell.length_a   1.000
_cell.length_b   1.000
_cell.length_c   1.000
_cell.angle_alpha   90.00
_cell.angle_beta   90.00
_cell.angle_gamma   90.00
#
_symmetry.space_group_name_H-M   'P 1'
#
loop_
_entity.id
_entity.type
_entity.pdbx_description
1 polymer ?
#
loop_
_entity_poly.entity_id
_entity_poly.type
_entity_poly.pdbx_seq_one_letter_code
_entity_poly.pdbx_strand_id
1 'polypeptide(L)'
;MFLSDRLTIDGSPRRTTDGYLAAVANVARTGIQEYLGSEIGKPEMGVVRVYRPAESVFDDAAMQSMAHRPITINHPSVPVTAENWKQYSVGMVGDEIDGRDGKFIRVPLVLMDASAIREFEGGKRQLSMGYTCDLDWTAGVTADGLNYDAVQRNIRANHLAVVSAARGGPELKIGDSHMTTRAVLVDGISIDLPVKDADILARYMTTTTALADEFKKKSEKSEEDLAEEKKK
;
A
#
# COMPACT_ATOMS: atom_id res chain seq x y z
N MET A 1 7.36 12.90 -29.70
CA MET A 1 6.42 13.88 -29.11
C MET A 1 6.05 13.33 -27.74
N PHE A 2 6.55 13.95 -26.66
CA PHE A 2 6.16 13.58 -25.28
C PHE A 2 4.89 14.33 -24.92
N LEU A 3 3.82 13.60 -24.61
CA LEU A 3 2.60 14.15 -24.05
C LEU A 3 2.58 13.74 -22.57
N SER A 4 2.47 14.70 -21.65
CA SER A 4 2.32 14.43 -20.22
C SER A 4 0.84 14.49 -19.86
N ASP A 5 0.24 13.34 -19.61
CA ASP A 5 -1.07 13.27 -18.99
C ASP A 5 -0.90 13.13 -17.47
N ARG A 6 -1.68 13.92 -16.70
CA ARG A 6 -1.86 13.68 -15.27
C ARG A 6 -2.63 12.37 -15.09
N LEU A 7 -1.91 11.32 -14.79
CA LEU A 7 -2.52 10.04 -14.40
C LEU A 7 -2.83 10.10 -12.91
N THR A 8 -4.12 10.12 -12.57
CA THR A 8 -4.59 9.82 -11.22
C THR A 8 -4.24 8.36 -10.95
N ILE A 9 -3.30 8.11 -10.05
CA ILE A 9 -2.91 6.75 -9.67
C ILE A 9 -4.02 6.22 -8.76
N ASP A 10 -4.86 5.36 -9.32
CA ASP A 10 -5.87 4.59 -8.60
C ASP A 10 -5.13 3.51 -7.79
N GLY A 11 -4.95 3.73 -6.51
CA GLY A 11 -4.39 2.92 -5.41
C GLY A 11 -3.67 1.59 -5.64
N SER A 12 -3.79 0.97 -6.81
CA SER A 12 -3.13 -0.30 -7.14
C SER A 12 -1.74 -0.09 -7.73
N PRO A 13 -0.72 -0.86 -7.31
CA PRO A 13 0.60 -0.83 -7.91
C PRO A 13 0.53 -1.16 -9.39
N ARG A 14 1.23 -0.38 -10.24
CA ARG A 14 1.27 -0.62 -11.68
C ARG A 14 2.70 -0.52 -12.22
N ARG A 15 2.99 -1.33 -13.21
CA ARG A 15 4.21 -1.18 -14.00
C ARG A 15 4.04 -0.07 -15.04
N THR A 16 5.05 0.79 -15.15
CA THR A 16 5.14 1.75 -16.27
C THR A 16 5.67 1.04 -17.51
N THR A 17 5.58 1.69 -18.67
CA THR A 17 6.15 1.20 -19.92
C THR A 17 7.66 0.94 -19.82
N ASP A 18 8.37 1.74 -19.01
CA ASP A 18 9.82 1.61 -18.79
C ASP A 18 10.17 0.58 -17.69
N GLY A 19 9.16 -0.12 -17.14
CA GLY A 19 9.35 -1.16 -16.14
C GLY A 19 9.42 -0.68 -14.70
N TYR A 20 9.23 0.60 -14.40
CA TYR A 20 9.13 1.10 -13.02
C TYR A 20 7.83 0.65 -12.36
N LEU A 21 7.82 0.58 -11.03
CA LEU A 21 6.61 0.33 -10.25
C LEU A 21 6.12 1.64 -9.63
N ALA A 22 5.00 2.15 -10.11
CA ALA A 22 4.33 3.31 -9.53
C ALA A 22 3.17 2.86 -8.64
N ALA A 23 3.01 3.50 -7.49
CA ALA A 23 1.97 3.16 -6.53
C ALA A 23 1.60 4.36 -5.65
N VAL A 24 0.52 4.22 -4.90
CA VAL A 24 0.17 5.10 -3.78
C VAL A 24 0.18 4.25 -2.51
N ALA A 25 0.67 4.78 -1.40
CA ALA A 25 0.84 4.01 -0.18
C ALA A 25 0.57 4.83 1.07
N ASN A 26 0.11 4.16 2.12
CA ASN A 26 0.10 4.71 3.47
C ASN A 26 1.52 4.58 4.06
N VAL A 27 2.09 5.67 4.54
CA VAL A 27 3.50 5.73 4.98
C VAL A 27 3.67 6.13 6.43
N ALA A 28 2.66 6.74 7.03
CA ALA A 28 2.63 7.11 8.44
C ALA A 28 1.21 7.03 8.99
N ARG A 29 1.09 6.87 10.29
CA ARG A 29 -0.21 6.87 11.00
C ARG A 29 -0.12 7.55 12.36
N THR A 30 -1.26 7.97 12.86
CA THR A 30 -1.46 8.40 14.25
C THR A 30 -1.50 7.20 15.22
N GLY A 31 -1.56 7.47 16.50
CA GLY A 31 -1.71 6.47 17.56
C GLY A 31 -0.39 6.07 18.20
N ILE A 32 -0.42 5.04 19.01
CA ILE A 32 0.75 4.59 19.79
C ILE A 32 1.64 3.68 18.93
N GLN A 33 2.95 3.87 19.08
CA GLN A 33 3.98 2.97 18.59
C GLN A 33 4.90 2.56 19.75
N GLU A 34 5.31 1.31 19.75
CA GLU A 34 6.19 0.76 20.78
C GLU A 34 7.64 0.77 20.29
N TYR A 35 8.53 1.18 21.18
CA TYR A 35 9.98 1.23 20.99
C TYR A 35 10.67 0.52 22.14
N LEU A 36 11.79 -0.12 21.86
CA LEU A 36 12.70 -0.49 22.96
C LEU A 36 13.34 0.80 23.53
N GLY A 37 13.46 0.88 24.85
CA GLY A 37 14.09 2.04 25.47
C GLY A 37 15.49 2.31 24.92
N SER A 38 16.26 1.25 24.59
CA SER A 38 17.58 1.38 23.95
C SER A 38 17.56 2.05 22.58
N GLU A 39 16.44 1.97 21.83
CA GLU A 39 16.33 2.61 20.51
C GLU A 39 16.13 4.14 20.62
N ILE A 40 15.63 4.60 21.76
CA ILE A 40 15.25 6.01 21.98
C ILE A 40 16.04 6.68 23.13
N GLY A 41 17.23 6.12 23.43
CA GLY A 41 18.15 6.70 24.42
C GLY A 41 17.76 6.52 25.88
N LYS A 42 16.87 5.55 26.18
CA LYS A 42 16.40 5.20 27.52
C LYS A 42 16.55 3.69 27.79
N PRO A 43 17.78 3.15 27.75
CA PRO A 43 18.00 1.70 27.87
C PRO A 43 17.51 1.09 29.20
N GLU A 44 17.34 1.91 30.22
CA GLU A 44 16.74 1.52 31.51
C GLU A 44 15.25 1.25 31.44
N MET A 45 14.56 1.75 30.41
CA MET A 45 13.15 1.47 30.15
C MET A 45 13.05 0.29 29.19
N GLY A 46 12.21 -0.68 29.49
CA GLY A 46 11.99 -1.85 28.62
C GLY A 46 11.32 -1.46 27.31
N VAL A 47 10.00 -1.58 27.24
CA VAL A 47 9.20 -1.06 26.11
C VAL A 47 8.62 0.31 26.47
N VAL A 48 8.77 1.27 25.57
CA VAL A 48 8.25 2.63 25.71
C VAL A 48 7.15 2.84 24.67
N ARG A 49 5.98 3.23 25.12
CA ARG A 49 4.83 3.57 24.28
C ARG A 49 4.87 5.04 23.92
N VAL A 50 5.10 5.33 22.66
CA VAL A 50 5.22 6.69 22.15
C VAL A 50 3.97 7.05 21.36
N TYR A 51 3.26 8.07 21.82
CA TYR A 51 2.06 8.58 21.17
C TYR A 51 2.41 9.54 20.04
N ARG A 52 1.77 9.34 18.92
CA ARG A 52 1.83 10.20 17.72
C ARG A 52 0.46 10.84 17.53
N PRO A 53 0.21 11.99 18.10
CA PRO A 53 -1.06 12.69 17.97
C PRO A 53 -1.25 13.23 16.54
N ALA A 54 -2.50 13.45 16.16
CA ALA A 54 -2.85 13.94 14.82
C ALA A 54 -2.18 15.28 14.50
N GLU A 55 -2.11 16.21 15.45
CA GLU A 55 -1.44 17.50 15.27
C GLU A 55 0.07 17.39 14.98
N SER A 56 0.72 16.29 15.38
CA SER A 56 2.15 16.07 15.07
C SER A 56 2.34 15.33 13.74
N VAL A 57 1.42 14.41 13.40
CA VAL A 57 1.50 13.62 12.17
C VAL A 57 1.08 14.45 10.96
N PHE A 58 0.02 15.25 11.10
CA PHE A 58 -0.53 16.11 10.03
C PHE A 58 -0.02 17.56 10.10
N ASP A 59 1.02 17.85 10.89
CA ASP A 59 1.73 19.11 10.82
C ASP A 59 2.26 19.36 9.41
N ASP A 60 2.05 20.55 8.87
CA ASP A 60 2.42 20.88 7.49
C ASP A 60 3.89 20.61 7.21
N ALA A 61 4.79 20.95 8.14
CA ALA A 61 6.22 20.73 7.96
C ALA A 61 6.58 19.23 8.10
N ALA A 62 5.83 18.46 8.89
CA ALA A 62 5.98 16.99 8.94
C ALA A 62 5.55 16.35 7.61
N MET A 63 4.40 16.72 7.08
CA MET A 63 3.90 16.25 5.79
C MET A 63 4.81 16.65 4.64
N GLN A 64 5.17 17.94 4.53
CA GLN A 64 6.10 18.43 3.50
C GLN A 64 7.46 17.75 3.55
N SER A 65 7.92 17.36 4.75
CA SER A 65 9.20 16.65 4.88
C SER A 65 9.20 15.28 4.20
N MET A 66 8.06 14.69 3.89
CA MET A 66 7.93 13.39 3.24
C MET A 66 8.09 13.47 1.71
N ALA A 67 7.84 14.64 1.13
CA ALA A 67 7.97 14.86 -0.31
C ALA A 67 9.41 14.63 -0.78
N HIS A 68 9.55 13.98 -1.95
CA HIS A 68 10.82 13.74 -2.62
C HIS A 68 11.85 12.95 -1.79
N ARG A 69 11.40 12.17 -0.80
CA ARG A 69 12.33 11.33 -0.03
C ARG A 69 12.74 10.09 -0.81
N PRO A 70 14.02 9.69 -0.70
CA PRO A 70 14.48 8.45 -1.30
C PRO A 70 13.78 7.25 -0.68
N ILE A 71 13.49 6.25 -1.51
CA ILE A 71 13.01 4.95 -1.06
C ILE A 71 14.20 4.01 -0.97
N THR A 72 14.27 3.22 0.11
CA THR A 72 15.36 2.28 0.37
C THR A 72 14.84 0.86 0.56
N ILE A 73 15.68 -0.15 0.35
CA ILE A 73 15.42 -1.51 0.82
C ILE A 73 16.01 -1.65 2.22
N ASN A 74 15.15 -1.87 3.20
CA ASN A 74 15.44 -1.79 4.64
C ASN A 74 15.93 -0.40 5.06
N HIS A 75 16.06 -0.18 6.38
CA HIS A 75 16.62 1.05 6.92
C HIS A 75 18.14 1.03 6.78
N PRO A 76 18.74 2.05 6.17
CA PRO A 76 20.19 2.25 6.24
C PRO A 76 20.63 2.49 7.70
N SER A 77 21.87 2.13 8.01
CA SER A 77 22.48 2.38 9.33
C SER A 77 22.79 3.86 9.60
N VAL A 78 22.75 4.69 8.56
CA VAL A 78 22.97 6.13 8.61
C VAL A 78 21.86 6.86 7.87
N PRO A 79 21.60 8.14 8.18
CA PRO A 79 20.64 8.95 7.42
C PRO A 79 21.03 9.03 5.95
N VAL A 80 20.02 9.00 5.06
CA VAL A 80 20.25 9.21 3.62
C VAL A 80 20.44 10.70 3.37
N THR A 81 21.53 11.06 2.69
CA THR A 81 21.94 12.45 2.40
C THR A 81 22.27 12.62 0.92
N ALA A 82 22.58 13.86 0.50
CA ALA A 82 23.04 14.14 -0.85
C ALA A 82 24.35 13.43 -1.22
N GLU A 83 25.17 13.04 -0.23
CA GLU A 83 26.46 12.38 -0.45
C GLU A 83 26.33 10.87 -0.64
N ASN A 84 25.31 10.23 -0.03
CA ASN A 84 25.19 8.77 -0.01
C ASN A 84 23.92 8.21 -0.67
N TRP A 85 22.99 9.03 -1.13
CA TRP A 85 21.69 8.59 -1.67
C TRP A 85 21.82 7.58 -2.82
N LYS A 86 22.84 7.71 -3.66
CA LYS A 86 23.10 6.79 -4.78
C LYS A 86 23.33 5.34 -4.33
N GLN A 87 23.81 5.15 -3.11
CA GLN A 87 24.06 3.81 -2.55
C GLN A 87 22.76 3.16 -2.06
N TYR A 88 21.81 3.96 -1.59
CA TYR A 88 20.64 3.45 -0.86
C TYR A 88 19.35 3.57 -1.64
N SER A 89 19.20 4.58 -2.51
CA SER A 89 17.93 4.87 -3.16
C SER A 89 17.61 3.88 -4.26
N VAL A 90 16.43 3.28 -4.16
CA VAL A 90 15.83 2.39 -5.17
C VAL A 90 14.59 3.02 -5.82
N GLY A 91 14.22 4.22 -5.39
CA GLY A 91 13.05 4.94 -5.85
C GLY A 91 12.84 6.24 -5.11
N MET A 92 11.70 6.87 -5.31
CA MET A 92 11.40 8.18 -4.74
C MET A 92 9.91 8.30 -4.36
N VAL A 93 9.65 9.01 -3.28
CA VAL A 93 8.32 9.50 -2.89
C VAL A 93 7.99 10.72 -3.74
N GLY A 94 6.76 10.83 -4.23
CA GLY A 94 6.27 12.03 -4.91
C GLY A 94 5.99 13.19 -3.97
N ASP A 95 5.39 14.25 -4.48
CA ASP A 95 5.12 15.49 -3.77
C ASP A 95 3.64 15.68 -3.34
N GLU A 96 2.74 14.85 -3.86
CA GLU A 96 1.33 14.87 -3.46
C GLU A 96 1.15 14.13 -2.13
N ILE A 97 1.35 14.82 -1.01
CA ILE A 97 1.19 14.27 0.33
C ILE A 97 -0.22 14.54 0.82
N ASP A 98 -0.97 13.50 1.12
CA ASP A 98 -2.39 13.59 1.52
C ASP A 98 -2.62 12.94 2.90
N GLY A 99 -3.43 13.62 3.74
CA GLY A 99 -3.94 13.07 4.99
C GLY A 99 -5.25 12.33 4.76
N ARG A 100 -5.32 11.05 5.15
CA ARG A 100 -6.52 10.22 4.99
C ARG A 100 -7.18 9.91 6.31
N ASP A 101 -8.47 10.22 6.40
CA ASP A 101 -9.37 9.85 7.50
C ASP A 101 -8.85 10.25 8.89
N GLY A 102 -7.99 11.28 8.97
CA GLY A 102 -7.35 11.71 10.22
C GLY A 102 -6.44 10.63 10.86
N LYS A 103 -6.15 9.55 10.17
CA LYS A 103 -5.37 8.41 10.68
C LYS A 103 -4.07 8.17 9.93
N PHE A 104 -4.08 8.24 8.60
CA PHE A 104 -2.94 7.91 7.75
C PHE A 104 -2.42 9.11 6.95
N ILE A 105 -1.11 9.13 6.67
CA ILE A 105 -0.53 9.92 5.59
C ILE A 105 -0.33 9.02 4.40
N ARG A 106 -0.78 9.49 3.24
CA ARG A 106 -0.73 8.80 1.96
C ARG A 106 0.15 9.57 0.98
N VAL A 107 0.99 8.83 0.24
CA VAL A 107 1.91 9.43 -0.73
C VAL A 107 1.94 8.61 -2.02
N PRO A 108 2.11 9.25 -3.18
CA PRO A 108 2.51 8.57 -4.41
C PRO A 108 4.00 8.24 -4.32
N LEU A 109 4.39 7.14 -4.94
CA LEU A 109 5.79 6.70 -4.97
C LEU A 109 6.11 5.94 -6.26
N VAL A 110 7.41 5.87 -6.56
CA VAL A 110 7.93 5.07 -7.66
C VAL A 110 9.15 4.26 -7.20
N LEU A 111 9.14 2.94 -7.45
CA LEU A 111 10.34 2.11 -7.38
C LEU A 111 10.94 2.04 -8.79
N MET A 112 12.22 2.34 -8.91
CA MET A 112 12.95 2.41 -10.18
C MET A 112 13.97 1.28 -10.35
N ASP A 113 14.47 0.72 -9.24
CA ASP A 113 15.43 -0.38 -9.26
C ASP A 113 14.73 -1.72 -9.51
N ALA A 114 15.23 -2.48 -10.49
CA ALA A 114 14.63 -3.75 -10.89
C ALA A 114 14.73 -4.82 -9.79
N SER A 115 15.75 -4.80 -8.92
CA SER A 115 15.87 -5.77 -7.83
C SER A 115 14.90 -5.46 -6.70
N ALA A 116 14.74 -4.18 -6.35
CA ALA A 116 13.76 -3.72 -5.38
C ALA A 116 12.32 -4.06 -5.81
N ILE A 117 12.04 -3.93 -7.11
CA ILE A 117 10.72 -4.28 -7.65
C ILE A 117 10.49 -5.80 -7.55
N ARG A 118 11.50 -6.64 -7.79
CA ARG A 118 11.38 -8.11 -7.59
C ARG A 118 11.16 -8.46 -6.11
N GLU A 119 11.83 -7.77 -5.17
CA GLU A 119 11.57 -7.97 -3.73
C GLU A 119 10.14 -7.60 -3.36
N PHE A 120 9.63 -6.50 -3.90
CA PHE A 120 8.23 -6.10 -3.73
C PHE A 120 7.26 -7.15 -4.27
N GLU A 121 7.46 -7.64 -5.49
CA GLU A 121 6.66 -8.69 -6.11
C GLU A 121 6.77 -10.02 -5.37
N GLY A 122 7.92 -10.29 -4.77
CA GLY A 122 8.16 -11.42 -3.86
C GLY A 122 7.49 -11.29 -2.48
N GLY A 123 6.76 -10.19 -2.22
CA GLY A 123 5.94 -10.02 -1.02
C GLY A 123 6.47 -9.04 0.02
N LYS A 124 7.64 -8.41 -0.18
CA LYS A 124 8.17 -7.37 0.70
C LYS A 124 7.50 -6.03 0.40
N ARG A 125 6.36 -5.77 1.05
CA ARG A 125 5.46 -4.66 0.70
C ARG A 125 5.24 -3.64 1.80
N GLN A 126 5.69 -3.90 3.02
CA GLN A 126 5.49 -2.99 4.13
C GLN A 126 6.44 -1.81 4.06
N LEU A 127 5.98 -0.68 4.55
CA LEU A 127 6.70 0.59 4.52
C LEU A 127 6.99 1.10 5.93
N SER A 128 8.20 1.56 6.14
CA SER A 128 8.63 2.17 7.39
C SER A 128 9.36 3.47 7.11
N MET A 129 8.82 4.59 7.64
CA MET A 129 9.45 5.89 7.51
C MET A 129 10.66 5.98 8.44
N GLY A 130 11.83 6.32 7.89
CA GLY A 130 12.99 6.78 8.65
C GLY A 130 12.87 8.30 8.84
N TYR A 131 12.92 8.77 10.08
CA TYR A 131 12.67 10.17 10.44
C TYR A 131 13.40 10.58 11.72
N THR A 132 13.52 11.88 11.94
CA THR A 132 13.87 12.47 13.23
C THR A 132 12.63 13.06 13.88
N CYS A 133 12.60 13.09 15.21
CA CYS A 133 11.56 13.76 15.99
C CYS A 133 12.10 14.16 17.35
N ASP A 134 11.37 15.04 18.03
CA ASP A 134 11.53 15.29 19.45
C ASP A 134 10.62 14.38 20.25
N LEU A 135 11.07 13.91 21.41
CA LEU A 135 10.26 13.15 22.36
C LEU A 135 9.95 14.04 23.58
N ASP A 136 8.68 14.38 23.72
CA ASP A 136 8.14 14.99 24.92
C ASP A 136 7.82 13.86 25.92
N TRP A 137 8.57 13.75 27.00
CA TRP A 137 8.46 12.71 28.02
C TRP A 137 7.32 12.96 29.01
N THR A 138 6.20 13.45 28.52
CA THR A 138 4.97 13.62 29.30
C THR A 138 4.09 12.39 29.07
N ALA A 139 4.00 11.56 30.11
CA ALA A 139 3.11 10.40 30.10
C ALA A 139 1.64 10.83 30.13
N GLY A 140 0.76 10.03 29.55
CA GLY A 140 -0.67 10.33 29.52
C GLY A 140 -1.51 9.17 29.02
N VAL A 141 -2.76 9.49 28.68
CA VAL A 141 -3.75 8.54 28.16
C VAL A 141 -4.38 9.15 26.92
N THR A 142 -4.48 8.37 25.84
CA THR A 142 -5.17 8.77 24.61
C THR A 142 -6.68 8.87 24.84
N ALA A 143 -7.41 9.49 23.89
CA ALA A 143 -8.88 9.53 23.92
C ALA A 143 -9.52 8.13 23.98
N ASP A 144 -8.83 7.12 23.42
CA ASP A 144 -9.28 5.72 23.40
C ASP A 144 -8.91 4.94 24.67
N GLY A 145 -8.34 5.63 25.70
CA GLY A 145 -7.99 5.02 26.98
C GLY A 145 -6.64 4.27 27.00
N LEU A 146 -5.79 4.44 25.98
CA LEU A 146 -4.48 3.79 25.92
C LEU A 146 -3.41 4.64 26.59
N ASN A 147 -2.63 4.04 27.53
CA ASN A 147 -1.52 4.73 28.19
C ASN A 147 -0.34 4.89 27.24
N TYR A 148 0.36 6.03 27.33
CA TYR A 148 1.63 6.29 26.67
C TYR A 148 2.64 6.93 27.64
N ASP A 149 3.91 6.80 27.28
CA ASP A 149 5.04 7.24 28.12
C ASP A 149 5.68 8.52 27.59
N ALA A 150 5.55 8.80 26.29
CA ALA A 150 6.06 9.99 25.62
C ALA A 150 5.20 10.35 24.41
N VAL A 151 5.37 11.59 23.90
CA VAL A 151 4.69 12.11 22.71
C VAL A 151 5.72 12.49 21.66
N GLN A 152 5.51 12.09 20.39
CA GLN A 152 6.34 12.55 19.27
C GLN A 152 5.93 13.94 18.81
N ARG A 153 6.94 14.80 18.61
CA ARG A 153 6.82 16.16 18.10
C ARG A 153 7.85 16.41 17.00
N ASN A 154 7.62 17.43 16.19
CA ASN A 154 8.59 17.90 15.18
C ASN A 154 9.11 16.78 14.25
N ILE A 155 8.21 15.94 13.75
CA ILE A 155 8.54 14.81 12.88
C ILE A 155 9.12 15.34 11.55
N ARG A 156 10.29 14.81 11.13
CA ARG A 156 10.94 15.18 9.87
C ARG A 156 11.43 13.92 9.18
N ALA A 157 10.80 13.57 8.05
CA ALA A 157 11.15 12.39 7.26
C ALA A 157 12.52 12.53 6.60
N ASN A 158 13.24 11.42 6.54
CA ASN A 158 14.54 11.30 5.86
C ASN A 158 14.48 10.34 4.67
N HIS A 159 13.91 9.15 4.85
CA HIS A 159 13.76 8.14 3.80
C HIS A 159 12.51 7.28 4.06
N LEU A 160 12.07 6.55 3.05
CA LEU A 160 11.01 5.56 3.16
C LEU A 160 11.58 4.18 2.88
N ALA A 161 11.59 3.29 3.87
CA ALA A 161 12.14 1.95 3.72
C ALA A 161 11.04 0.94 3.34
N VAL A 162 11.32 0.10 2.33
CA VAL A 162 10.55 -1.11 2.04
C VAL A 162 11.09 -2.22 2.94
N VAL A 163 10.25 -2.77 3.81
CA VAL A 163 10.65 -3.71 4.87
C VAL A 163 9.76 -4.95 4.87
N SER A 164 10.23 -6.02 5.49
CA SER A 164 9.43 -7.25 5.66
C SER A 164 8.35 -7.09 6.72
N ALA A 165 8.62 -6.27 7.77
CA ALA A 165 7.66 -5.92 8.81
C ALA A 165 7.86 -4.47 9.23
N ALA A 166 6.79 -3.66 9.21
CA ALA A 166 6.80 -2.26 9.61
C ALA A 166 6.35 -2.09 11.07
N ARG A 167 7.03 -1.24 11.84
CA ARG A 167 6.62 -0.90 13.21
C ARG A 167 5.24 -0.26 13.26
N GLY A 168 4.88 0.54 12.28
CA GLY A 168 3.56 1.15 12.17
C GLY A 168 2.41 0.19 11.89
N GLY A 169 2.72 -1.09 11.67
CA GLY A 169 1.76 -2.16 11.38
C GLY A 169 1.59 -2.45 9.89
N PRO A 170 0.88 -3.52 9.56
CA PRO A 170 0.72 -4.01 8.19
C PRO A 170 -0.11 -3.08 7.29
N GLU A 171 -0.78 -2.09 7.87
CA GLU A 171 -1.54 -1.05 7.14
C GLU A 171 -0.62 -0.05 6.41
N LEU A 172 0.65 0.05 6.81
CA LEU A 172 1.66 0.86 6.12
C LEU A 172 2.35 0.01 5.06
N LYS A 173 1.75 -0.09 3.89
CA LYS A 173 2.28 -0.87 2.76
C LYS A 173 1.95 -0.26 1.41
N ILE A 174 2.69 -0.65 0.40
CA ILE A 174 2.43 -0.30 -0.99
C ILE A 174 1.19 -1.09 -1.47
N GLY A 175 0.22 -0.39 -2.02
CA GLY A 175 -0.98 -1.01 -2.59
C GLY A 175 -2.14 -1.18 -1.61
N ASP A 176 -2.14 -0.47 -0.49
CA ASP A 176 -3.32 -0.29 0.35
C ASP A 176 -4.08 1.00 0.01
N SER A 177 -4.77 0.98 -1.09
CA SER A 177 -6.16 1.40 -1.04
C SER A 177 -6.92 0.24 -0.38
N HIS A 178 -7.90 0.50 0.46
CA HIS A 178 -8.89 -0.51 0.82
C HIS A 178 -9.48 -1.04 -0.49
N MET A 179 -8.86 -2.08 -1.04
CA MET A 179 -9.52 -2.84 -2.08
C MET A 179 -10.61 -3.59 -1.34
N THR A 180 -11.82 -3.03 -1.41
CA THR A 180 -13.02 -3.78 -1.06
C THR A 180 -12.95 -5.01 -1.95
N THR A 181 -12.58 -6.14 -1.38
CA THR A 181 -12.62 -7.42 -2.08
C THR A 181 -14.04 -7.94 -2.05
N ARG A 182 -14.44 -8.62 -3.09
CA ARG A 182 -15.68 -9.40 -3.15
C ARG A 182 -15.33 -10.83 -3.50
N ALA A 183 -15.85 -11.76 -2.72
CA ALA A 183 -15.76 -13.18 -3.02
C ALA A 183 -16.53 -13.49 -4.31
N VAL A 184 -15.85 -14.13 -5.26
CA VAL A 184 -16.45 -14.68 -6.49
C VAL A 184 -16.30 -16.19 -6.45
N LEU A 185 -17.39 -16.89 -6.66
CA LEU A 185 -17.41 -18.35 -6.72
C LEU A 185 -17.11 -18.81 -8.15
N VAL A 186 -16.00 -19.53 -8.33
CA VAL A 186 -15.61 -20.13 -9.62
C VAL A 186 -15.44 -21.63 -9.39
N ASP A 187 -16.24 -22.45 -10.05
CA ASP A 187 -16.23 -23.92 -9.93
C ASP A 187 -16.28 -24.43 -8.47
N GLY A 188 -17.04 -23.74 -7.62
CA GLY A 188 -17.17 -24.08 -6.20
C GLY A 188 -16.03 -23.57 -5.30
N ILE A 189 -15.03 -22.90 -5.86
CA ILE A 189 -13.92 -22.28 -5.12
C ILE A 189 -14.22 -20.81 -4.93
N SER A 190 -14.18 -20.32 -3.68
CA SER A 190 -14.33 -18.89 -3.36
C SER A 190 -12.99 -18.19 -3.54
N ILE A 191 -12.96 -17.19 -4.42
CA ILE A 191 -11.78 -16.36 -4.70
C ILE A 191 -12.10 -14.92 -4.30
N ASP A 192 -11.30 -14.32 -3.40
CA ASP A 192 -11.41 -12.91 -3.05
C ASP A 192 -10.70 -12.05 -4.08
N LEU A 193 -11.46 -11.27 -4.82
CA LEU A 193 -10.97 -10.36 -5.85
C LEU A 193 -11.33 -8.91 -5.50
N PRO A 194 -10.50 -7.93 -5.94
CA PRO A 194 -10.90 -6.52 -5.95
C PRO A 194 -12.27 -6.37 -6.59
N VAL A 195 -13.16 -5.53 -6.02
CA VAL A 195 -14.55 -5.37 -6.50
C VAL A 195 -14.60 -5.17 -8.01
N LYS A 196 -13.71 -4.34 -8.55
CA LYS A 196 -13.62 -4.07 -10.00
C LYS A 196 -13.32 -5.33 -10.82
N ASP A 197 -12.37 -6.14 -10.36
CA ASP A 197 -11.96 -7.38 -11.02
C ASP A 197 -13.03 -8.47 -10.82
N ALA A 198 -13.67 -8.50 -9.64
CA ALA A 198 -14.81 -9.35 -9.35
C ALA A 198 -16.01 -9.04 -10.27
N ASP A 199 -16.27 -7.75 -10.58
CA ASP A 199 -17.32 -7.34 -11.50
C ASP A 199 -17.02 -7.74 -12.95
N ILE A 200 -15.78 -7.63 -13.39
CA ILE A 200 -15.33 -8.07 -14.71
C ILE A 200 -15.49 -9.58 -14.85
N LEU A 201 -15.00 -10.34 -13.86
CA LEU A 201 -15.10 -11.80 -13.87
C LEU A 201 -16.56 -12.29 -13.83
N ALA A 202 -17.40 -11.67 -12.99
CA ALA A 202 -18.82 -12.00 -12.91
C ALA A 202 -19.54 -11.76 -14.24
N ARG A 203 -19.26 -10.64 -14.93
CA ARG A 203 -19.80 -10.37 -16.27
C ARG A 203 -19.32 -11.41 -17.30
N TYR A 204 -18.04 -11.72 -17.27
CA TYR A 204 -17.46 -12.73 -18.17
C TYR A 204 -18.12 -14.09 -17.98
N MET A 205 -18.26 -14.56 -16.74
CA MET A 205 -18.94 -15.82 -16.40
C MET A 205 -20.39 -15.84 -16.88
N THR A 206 -21.14 -14.75 -16.63
CA THR A 206 -22.54 -14.62 -17.07
C THR A 206 -22.66 -14.71 -18.60
N THR A 207 -21.78 -14.00 -19.33
CA THR A 207 -21.77 -14.01 -20.80
C THR A 207 -21.42 -15.38 -21.34
N THR A 208 -20.41 -16.04 -20.77
CA THR A 208 -19.96 -17.37 -21.20
C THR A 208 -21.05 -18.43 -20.95
N THR A 209 -21.73 -18.37 -19.81
CA THR A 209 -22.86 -19.28 -19.51
C THR A 209 -24.01 -19.07 -20.49
N ALA A 210 -24.37 -17.81 -20.76
CA ALA A 210 -25.44 -17.50 -21.73
C ALA A 210 -25.12 -18.01 -23.15
N LEU A 211 -23.87 -17.85 -23.60
CA LEU A 211 -23.39 -18.40 -24.87
C LEU A 211 -23.44 -19.91 -24.89
N ALA A 212 -23.02 -20.61 -23.84
CA ALA A 212 -23.07 -22.06 -23.73
C ALA A 212 -24.51 -22.58 -23.80
N ASP A 213 -25.46 -21.91 -23.12
CA ASP A 213 -26.89 -22.26 -23.17
C ASP A 213 -27.48 -22.03 -24.57
N GLU A 214 -27.08 -20.97 -25.27
CA GLU A 214 -27.51 -20.72 -26.65
C GLU A 214 -26.99 -21.79 -27.61
N PHE A 215 -25.72 -22.17 -27.49
CA PHE A 215 -25.15 -23.25 -28.29
C PHE A 215 -25.83 -24.59 -28.03
N LYS A 216 -26.14 -24.90 -26.77
CA LYS A 216 -26.84 -26.13 -26.40
C LYS A 216 -28.23 -26.19 -27.04
N LYS A 217 -29.03 -25.11 -26.92
CA LYS A 217 -30.35 -25.01 -27.56
C LYS A 217 -30.28 -25.16 -29.09
N LYS A 218 -29.25 -24.56 -29.72
CA LYS A 218 -29.05 -24.68 -31.17
C LYS A 218 -28.70 -26.09 -31.57
N SER A 219 -27.85 -26.79 -30.79
CA SER A 219 -27.51 -28.20 -31.02
C SER A 219 -28.73 -29.10 -30.87
N GLU A 220 -29.51 -28.96 -29.81
CA GLU A 220 -30.73 -29.73 -29.55
C GLU A 220 -31.75 -29.56 -30.68
N LYS A 221 -31.99 -28.33 -31.16
CA LYS A 221 -32.86 -28.05 -32.27
C LYS A 221 -32.37 -28.66 -33.59
N SER A 222 -31.07 -28.61 -33.84
CA SER A 222 -30.48 -29.23 -35.05
C SER A 222 -30.61 -30.76 -35.03
N GLU A 223 -30.51 -31.40 -33.88
CA GLU A 223 -30.71 -32.83 -33.71
C GLU A 223 -32.18 -33.23 -33.89
N GLU A 224 -33.13 -32.41 -33.41
CA GLU A 224 -34.56 -32.60 -33.61
C GLU A 224 -34.94 -32.50 -35.12
N ASP A 225 -34.47 -31.45 -35.82
CA ASP A 225 -34.69 -31.22 -37.24
C ASP A 225 -34.13 -32.39 -38.08
N LEU A 226 -32.95 -32.92 -37.74
CA LEU A 226 -32.33 -34.09 -38.38
C LEU A 226 -33.10 -35.39 -38.10
N ALA A 227 -33.69 -35.53 -36.92
CA ALA A 227 -34.50 -36.69 -36.54
C ALA A 227 -35.87 -36.71 -37.27
N GLU A 228 -36.46 -35.51 -37.51
CA GLU A 228 -37.67 -35.39 -38.32
C GLU A 228 -37.44 -35.68 -39.81
N GLU A 229 -36.31 -35.24 -40.38
CA GLU A 229 -35.94 -35.49 -41.77
C GLU A 229 -35.71 -36.99 -42.06
N LYS A 230 -35.21 -37.75 -41.08
CA LYS A 230 -35.00 -39.21 -41.21
C LYS A 230 -36.30 -40.04 -41.08
N LYS A 231 -37.39 -39.45 -40.68
CA LYS A 231 -38.70 -40.11 -40.56
C LYS A 231 -39.60 -39.91 -41.77
N LYS A 232 -39.21 -39.08 -42.73
CA LYS A 232 -39.85 -38.88 -44.03
C LYS A 232 -39.20 -39.78 -45.12
#